data_cb2805317efbe82d999069c522b6ad2b
#
_entry.id   cb2805317efbe82d999069c522b6ad2b
#
_cell.length_a   1.000
_cell.length_b   1.000
_cell.length_c   1.000
_cell.angle_alpha   90.00
_cell.angle_beta   90.00
_cell.angle_gamma   90.00
#
_symmetry.space_group_name_H-M   'P 1'
#
loop_
_entity.id
_entity.type
_entity.pdbx_description
1 polymer ?
#
loop_
_entity_poly.entity_id
_entity_poly.type
_entity_poly.pdbx_seq_one_letter_code
_entity_poly.pdbx_strand_id
1 'polypeptide(L)'
;MGIMEIVLPVAVCFIVTAIAGKLLIPALVKLKAGQSIKEIGPSWHMTKQGTPTMGGLMFIIGIGLTIVVLGWQRMMAGSFVHLYVYLFALVFGVIGYIDDYQKVKHHQNTGLTAPQKFILQLAAAVAFLCLMRYEGMLSPNLYIPFWNTHIVLPWIVYLAFAAFVIVGTVNAVNITDGLDGLSSSVTVPVGLFFLVMAVIWPGFEQLGLFSGALVGGLLGFLLYNHYPAKVFMGDTGSLFLGGTVAALAFAYDMPLVLILAGIVYICETLSDIIQVGYFKLTHGKRIFKMAPLHHHFEMCGWKETKVVAVFTAVSVIGCVIAYLAVCQRFSF
;
A
#
# COMPACT_ATOMS: atom_id res chain seq x y z
N MET A 1 -10.91 20.48 8.99
CA MET A 1 -9.85 20.04 9.92
C MET A 1 -8.95 21.21 10.28
N GLY A 2 -8.60 21.36 11.60
CA GLY A 2 -7.59 22.33 12.03
C GLY A 2 -6.16 21.82 11.77
N ILE A 3 -5.17 22.73 11.77
CA ILE A 3 -3.75 22.38 11.55
C ILE A 3 -3.28 21.28 12.51
N MET A 4 -3.69 21.34 13.78
CA MET A 4 -3.33 20.30 14.76
C MET A 4 -3.88 18.92 14.43
N GLU A 5 -5.08 18.83 13.87
CA GLU A 5 -5.70 17.55 13.45
C GLU A 5 -5.00 16.92 12.24
N ILE A 6 -4.21 17.73 11.51
CA ILE A 6 -3.40 17.25 10.38
C ILE A 6 -2.00 16.84 10.87
N VAL A 7 -1.34 17.73 11.62
CA VAL A 7 0.08 17.57 12.00
C VAL A 7 0.24 16.50 13.10
N LEU A 8 -0.69 16.44 14.07
CA LEU A 8 -0.57 15.55 15.22
C LEU A 8 -0.56 14.05 14.84
N PRO A 9 -1.47 13.54 13.99
CA PRO A 9 -1.41 12.15 13.55
C PRO A 9 -0.11 11.80 12.82
N VAL A 10 0.38 12.70 11.97
CA VAL A 10 1.66 12.51 11.26
C VAL A 10 2.81 12.43 12.25
N ALA A 11 2.92 13.41 13.17
CA ALA A 11 4.03 13.48 14.11
C ALA A 11 4.02 12.31 15.11
N VAL A 12 2.86 11.98 15.69
CA VAL A 12 2.72 10.89 16.65
C VAL A 12 3.06 9.56 16.00
N CYS A 13 2.49 9.27 14.82
CA CYS A 13 2.74 8.01 14.14
C CYS A 13 4.20 7.89 13.68
N PHE A 14 4.81 8.99 13.21
CA PHE A 14 6.24 9.03 12.89
C PHE A 14 7.10 8.64 14.11
N ILE A 15 6.87 9.27 15.26
CA ILE A 15 7.63 9.00 16.49
C ILE A 15 7.43 7.56 16.95
N VAL A 16 6.18 7.08 17.00
CA VAL A 16 5.86 5.71 17.45
C VAL A 16 6.51 4.69 16.51
N THR A 17 6.43 4.89 15.20
CA THR A 17 7.05 4.00 14.21
C THR A 17 8.58 4.03 14.32
N ALA A 18 9.19 5.19 14.51
CA ALA A 18 10.63 5.32 14.71
C ALA A 18 11.11 4.61 15.99
N ILE A 19 10.33 4.70 17.09
CA ILE A 19 10.63 3.96 18.34
C ILE A 19 10.44 2.46 18.10
N ALA A 20 9.35 2.04 17.46
CA ALA A 20 9.09 0.64 17.13
C ALA A 20 10.26 0.04 16.32
N GLY A 21 10.84 0.82 15.39
CA GLY A 21 12.01 0.40 14.62
C GLY A 21 13.24 0.08 15.48
N LYS A 22 13.55 0.93 16.45
CA LYS A 22 14.67 0.69 17.38
C LYS A 22 14.50 -0.60 18.20
N LEU A 23 13.26 -1.00 18.48
CA LEU A 23 12.93 -2.18 19.28
C LEU A 23 12.81 -3.45 18.41
N LEU A 24 12.13 -3.34 17.28
CA LEU A 24 11.81 -4.50 16.43
C LEU A 24 13.00 -4.95 15.57
N ILE A 25 13.82 -4.06 15.03
CA ILE A 25 14.96 -4.47 14.19
C ILE A 25 15.91 -5.42 14.91
N PRO A 26 16.38 -5.13 16.14
CA PRO A 26 17.23 -6.06 16.87
C PRO A 26 16.54 -7.41 17.17
N ALA A 27 15.24 -7.40 17.41
CA ALA A 27 14.46 -8.63 17.63
C ALA A 27 14.37 -9.46 16.36
N LEU A 28 14.09 -8.85 15.21
CA LEU A 28 14.02 -9.54 13.91
C LEU A 28 15.39 -10.12 13.51
N VAL A 29 16.47 -9.41 13.78
CA VAL A 29 17.85 -9.92 13.57
C VAL A 29 18.11 -11.17 14.44
N LYS A 30 17.72 -11.14 15.72
CA LYS A 30 17.88 -12.28 16.63
C LYS A 30 17.06 -13.51 16.17
N LEU A 31 15.88 -13.27 15.60
CA LEU A 31 15.02 -14.33 15.05
C LEU A 31 15.55 -14.88 13.72
N LYS A 32 16.70 -14.39 13.23
CA LYS A 32 17.23 -14.73 11.90
C LYS A 32 16.19 -14.59 10.79
N ALA A 33 15.34 -13.59 10.92
CA ALA A 33 14.31 -13.26 9.92
C ALA A 33 14.92 -12.58 8.67
N GLY A 34 16.14 -12.98 8.29
CA GLY A 34 16.84 -12.47 7.11
C GLY A 34 16.24 -13.05 5.83
N GLN A 35 16.00 -12.19 4.87
CA GLN A 35 15.53 -12.61 3.55
C GLN A 35 16.67 -13.25 2.78
N SER A 36 16.41 -14.42 2.16
CA SER A 36 17.31 -14.99 1.16
C SER A 36 16.98 -14.39 -0.21
N ILE A 37 18.00 -13.86 -0.88
CA ILE A 37 17.84 -13.22 -2.19
C ILE A 37 17.86 -14.29 -3.27
N LYS A 38 16.90 -14.23 -4.20
CA LYS A 38 16.86 -15.16 -5.34
C LYS A 38 18.02 -14.87 -6.29
N GLU A 39 18.74 -15.92 -6.71
CA GLU A 39 19.87 -15.83 -7.66
C GLU A 39 19.47 -15.26 -9.04
N ILE A 40 18.16 -15.29 -9.36
CA ILE A 40 17.62 -14.76 -10.63
C ILE A 40 17.61 -13.23 -10.67
N GLY A 41 17.77 -12.55 -9.52
CA GLY A 41 17.80 -11.09 -9.43
C GLY A 41 19.14 -10.47 -9.86
N PRO A 42 19.21 -9.12 -9.95
CA PRO A 42 20.46 -8.42 -10.20
C PRO A 42 21.53 -8.82 -9.19
N SER A 43 22.76 -9.13 -9.65
CA SER A 43 23.85 -9.67 -8.82
C SER A 43 24.26 -8.73 -7.67
N TRP A 44 24.08 -7.40 -7.82
CA TRP A 44 24.36 -6.43 -6.76
C TRP A 44 23.38 -6.48 -5.58
N HIS A 45 22.21 -7.09 -5.74
CA HIS A 45 21.30 -7.30 -4.62
C HIS A 45 21.77 -8.37 -3.63
N MET A 46 22.74 -9.20 -4.02
CA MET A 46 23.35 -10.20 -3.10
C MET A 46 23.98 -9.56 -1.85
N THR A 47 24.40 -8.29 -1.93
CA THR A 47 24.93 -7.53 -0.77
C THR A 47 23.87 -7.26 0.30
N LYS A 48 22.57 -7.38 -0.03
CA LYS A 48 21.43 -7.18 0.87
C LYS A 48 21.01 -8.47 1.60
N GLN A 49 21.71 -9.59 1.33
CA GLN A 49 21.41 -10.87 1.96
C GLN A 49 21.54 -10.77 3.48
N GLY A 50 20.55 -11.28 4.20
CA GLY A 50 20.52 -11.23 5.67
C GLY A 50 19.87 -9.98 6.25
N THR A 51 19.46 -8.99 5.43
CA THR A 51 18.64 -7.88 5.91
C THR A 51 17.32 -8.44 6.45
N PRO A 52 16.92 -8.10 7.70
CA PRO A 52 15.68 -8.61 8.28
C PRO A 52 14.44 -8.15 7.50
N THR A 53 13.47 -9.03 7.35
CA THR A 53 12.15 -8.76 6.78
C THR A 53 11.09 -8.56 7.88
N MET A 54 9.81 -8.37 7.51
CA MET A 54 8.69 -8.10 8.41
C MET A 54 8.75 -6.73 9.10
N GLY A 55 9.54 -5.80 8.60
CA GLY A 55 9.62 -4.42 9.10
C GLY A 55 8.31 -3.65 9.00
N GLY A 56 7.37 -4.10 8.16
CA GLY A 56 6.01 -3.55 8.09
C GLY A 56 5.28 -3.49 9.42
N LEU A 57 5.60 -4.39 10.36
CA LEU A 57 5.04 -4.38 11.71
C LEU A 57 5.26 -3.03 12.42
N MET A 58 6.34 -2.30 12.12
CA MET A 58 6.65 -1.02 12.76
C MET A 58 5.57 0.02 12.51
N PHE A 59 5.21 0.25 11.24
CA PHE A 59 4.19 1.25 10.90
C PHE A 59 2.78 0.71 11.09
N ILE A 60 2.53 -0.59 10.99
CA ILE A 60 1.25 -1.20 11.34
C ILE A 60 0.92 -0.90 12.81
N ILE A 61 1.85 -1.18 13.72
CA ILE A 61 1.70 -0.86 15.15
C ILE A 61 1.59 0.66 15.35
N GLY A 62 2.44 1.45 14.68
CA GLY A 62 2.44 2.91 14.77
C GLY A 62 1.10 3.52 14.38
N ILE A 63 0.55 3.09 13.23
CA ILE A 63 -0.76 3.55 12.75
C ILE A 63 -1.86 3.13 13.74
N GLY A 64 -1.90 1.85 14.13
CA GLY A 64 -2.91 1.32 15.04
C GLY A 64 -2.96 2.09 16.37
N LEU A 65 -1.81 2.28 17.02
CA LEU A 65 -1.74 3.06 18.28
C LEU A 65 -2.16 4.52 18.07
N THR A 66 -1.71 5.15 16.98
CA THR A 66 -2.02 6.55 16.71
C THR A 66 -3.51 6.77 16.51
N ILE A 67 -4.17 5.93 15.70
CA ILE A 67 -5.61 6.10 15.42
C ILE A 67 -6.49 5.77 16.63
N VAL A 68 -6.07 4.83 17.49
CA VAL A 68 -6.79 4.52 18.73
C VAL A 68 -6.65 5.68 19.72
N VAL A 69 -5.43 6.18 19.94
CA VAL A 69 -5.19 7.25 20.94
C VAL A 69 -5.81 8.58 20.48
N LEU A 70 -5.58 9.00 19.24
CA LEU A 70 -6.09 10.28 18.75
C LEU A 70 -7.55 10.21 18.28
N GLY A 71 -8.03 9.02 17.90
CA GLY A 71 -9.41 8.78 17.51
C GLY A 71 -10.35 8.47 18.69
N TRP A 72 -9.84 8.39 19.93
CA TRP A 72 -10.61 7.96 21.10
C TRP A 72 -11.92 8.71 21.30
N GLN A 73 -11.89 10.03 21.21
CA GLN A 73 -13.11 10.85 21.37
C GLN A 73 -14.16 10.55 20.29
N ARG A 74 -13.73 10.28 19.07
CA ARG A 74 -14.61 9.92 17.94
C ARG A 74 -15.23 8.53 18.15
N MET A 75 -14.45 7.58 18.67
CA MET A 75 -14.96 6.25 19.03
C MET A 75 -15.99 6.32 20.15
N MET A 76 -15.75 7.14 21.18
CA MET A 76 -16.74 7.36 22.26
C MET A 76 -18.03 8.02 21.75
N ALA A 77 -17.95 8.80 20.66
CA ALA A 77 -19.10 9.36 19.95
C ALA A 77 -19.76 8.37 18.96
N GLY A 78 -19.34 7.10 18.93
CA GLY A 78 -19.91 6.06 18.09
C GLY A 78 -19.41 6.05 16.63
N SER A 79 -18.30 6.72 16.33
CA SER A 79 -17.78 6.84 14.97
C SER A 79 -16.46 6.07 14.79
N PHE A 80 -16.46 5.00 13.97
CA PHE A 80 -15.39 4.01 13.87
C PHE A 80 -14.76 3.89 12.46
N VAL A 81 -15.04 4.81 11.54
CA VAL A 81 -14.59 4.71 10.13
C VAL A 81 -13.07 4.51 10.01
N HIS A 82 -12.26 5.23 10.79
CA HIS A 82 -10.81 5.09 10.83
C HIS A 82 -10.35 3.69 11.28
N LEU A 83 -11.10 3.05 12.19
CA LEU A 83 -10.84 1.67 12.60
C LEU A 83 -11.23 0.65 11.52
N TYR A 84 -12.35 0.86 10.82
CA TYR A 84 -12.76 -0.03 9.74
C TYR A 84 -11.71 -0.06 8.63
N VAL A 85 -11.18 1.09 8.23
CA VAL A 85 -10.08 1.18 7.24
C VAL A 85 -8.84 0.45 7.74
N TYR A 86 -8.47 0.65 9.01
CA TYR A 86 -7.32 -0.03 9.61
C TYR A 86 -7.50 -1.54 9.68
N LEU A 87 -8.65 -2.01 10.19
CA LEU A 87 -8.93 -3.44 10.33
C LEU A 87 -8.97 -4.15 8.97
N PHE A 88 -9.54 -3.50 7.96
CA PHE A 88 -9.48 -4.02 6.60
C PHE A 88 -8.05 -4.19 6.11
N ALA A 89 -7.23 -3.14 6.21
CA ALA A 89 -5.82 -3.21 5.84
C ALA A 89 -5.05 -4.27 6.66
N LEU A 90 -5.38 -4.39 7.95
CA LEU A 90 -4.76 -5.35 8.86
C LEU A 90 -5.01 -6.80 8.43
N VAL A 91 -6.18 -7.14 7.88
CA VAL A 91 -6.45 -8.48 7.35
C VAL A 91 -5.45 -8.85 6.26
N PHE A 92 -5.15 -7.93 5.34
CA PHE A 92 -4.11 -8.16 4.33
C PHE A 92 -2.71 -8.22 4.94
N GLY A 93 -2.43 -7.39 5.94
CA GLY A 93 -1.20 -7.45 6.72
C GLY A 93 -1.01 -8.81 7.42
N VAL A 94 -2.08 -9.41 7.95
CA VAL A 94 -2.06 -10.75 8.56
C VAL A 94 -1.79 -11.83 7.50
N ILE A 95 -2.38 -11.74 6.32
CA ILE A 95 -2.07 -12.65 5.21
C ILE A 95 -0.58 -12.57 4.86
N GLY A 96 -0.03 -11.35 4.76
CA GLY A 96 1.39 -11.13 4.53
C GLY A 96 2.27 -11.64 5.68
N TYR A 97 1.84 -11.46 6.92
CA TYR A 97 2.55 -11.98 8.10
C TYR A 97 2.64 -13.51 8.07
N ILE A 98 1.56 -14.20 7.72
CA ILE A 98 1.55 -15.66 7.60
C ILE A 98 2.53 -16.10 6.51
N ASP A 99 2.56 -15.40 5.39
CA ASP A 99 3.47 -15.67 4.28
C ASP A 99 4.94 -15.48 4.70
N ASP A 100 5.28 -14.34 5.29
CA ASP A 100 6.62 -14.03 5.79
C ASP A 100 7.05 -15.00 6.91
N TYR A 101 6.15 -15.31 7.85
CA TYR A 101 6.43 -16.22 8.94
C TYR A 101 6.77 -17.64 8.43
N GLN A 102 6.06 -18.12 7.41
CA GLN A 102 6.36 -19.42 6.80
C GLN A 102 7.75 -19.41 6.14
N LYS A 103 8.11 -18.34 5.42
CA LYS A 103 9.44 -18.17 4.82
C LYS A 103 10.55 -18.21 5.88
N VAL A 104 10.36 -17.48 6.97
CA VAL A 104 11.34 -17.41 8.08
C VAL A 104 11.45 -18.77 8.80
N LYS A 105 10.32 -19.38 9.14
CA LYS A 105 10.28 -20.66 9.88
C LYS A 105 10.93 -21.82 9.11
N HIS A 106 10.74 -21.87 7.81
CA HIS A 106 11.25 -22.95 6.97
C HIS A 106 12.57 -22.61 6.27
N HIS A 107 13.13 -21.43 6.51
CA HIS A 107 14.38 -20.94 5.87
C HIS A 107 14.33 -21.06 4.34
N GLN A 108 13.19 -20.71 3.72
CA GLN A 108 12.95 -20.83 2.28
C GLN A 108 12.31 -19.56 1.71
N ASN A 109 12.38 -19.39 0.39
CA ASN A 109 11.80 -18.24 -0.29
C ASN A 109 10.31 -18.39 -0.60
N THR A 110 9.71 -19.56 -0.38
CA THR A 110 8.31 -19.85 -0.63
C THR A 110 7.53 -19.86 0.67
N GLY A 111 6.61 -18.89 0.83
CA GLY A 111 5.61 -18.87 1.90
C GLY A 111 4.33 -19.56 1.45
N LEU A 112 3.22 -18.83 1.46
CA LEU A 112 1.96 -19.27 0.86
C LEU A 112 2.12 -19.48 -0.65
N THR A 113 1.47 -20.49 -1.21
CA THR A 113 1.40 -20.63 -2.66
C THR A 113 0.62 -19.47 -3.28
N ALA A 114 0.91 -19.11 -4.53
CA ALA A 114 0.22 -18.01 -5.22
C ALA A 114 -1.32 -18.17 -5.22
N PRO A 115 -1.91 -19.37 -5.47
CA PRO A 115 -3.34 -19.59 -5.34
C PRO A 115 -3.87 -19.38 -3.92
N GLN A 116 -3.16 -19.87 -2.89
CA GLN A 116 -3.57 -19.68 -1.49
C GLN A 116 -3.62 -18.19 -1.13
N LYS A 117 -2.58 -17.45 -1.47
CA LYS A 117 -2.48 -16.01 -1.24
C LYS A 117 -3.61 -15.26 -1.95
N PHE A 118 -3.86 -15.60 -3.21
CA PHE A 118 -4.94 -15.00 -4.00
C PHE A 118 -6.33 -15.29 -3.42
N ILE A 119 -6.63 -16.55 -3.05
CA ILE A 119 -7.93 -16.93 -2.49
C ILE A 119 -8.19 -16.22 -1.16
N LEU A 120 -7.19 -16.14 -0.27
CA LEU A 120 -7.31 -15.42 1.01
C LEU A 120 -7.57 -13.93 0.79
N GLN A 121 -6.85 -13.29 -0.12
CA GLN A 121 -7.06 -11.88 -0.47
C GLN A 121 -8.45 -11.65 -1.07
N LEU A 122 -8.89 -12.51 -1.98
CA LEU A 122 -10.21 -12.42 -2.60
C LEU A 122 -11.34 -12.61 -1.57
N ALA A 123 -11.21 -13.60 -0.69
CA ALA A 123 -12.17 -13.84 0.37
C ALA A 123 -12.27 -12.62 1.32
N ALA A 124 -11.12 -12.04 1.72
CA ALA A 124 -11.07 -10.84 2.53
C ALA A 124 -11.75 -9.65 1.84
N ALA A 125 -11.45 -9.43 0.55
CA ALA A 125 -12.05 -8.35 -0.23
C ALA A 125 -13.57 -8.49 -0.35
N VAL A 126 -14.07 -9.68 -0.70
CA VAL A 126 -15.51 -9.96 -0.83
C VAL A 126 -16.22 -9.81 0.51
N ALA A 127 -15.65 -10.38 1.59
CA ALA A 127 -16.25 -10.27 2.93
C ALA A 127 -16.37 -8.80 3.37
N PHE A 128 -15.31 -8.00 3.16
CA PHE A 128 -15.34 -6.58 3.47
C PHE A 128 -16.37 -5.81 2.66
N LEU A 129 -16.45 -6.01 1.35
CA LEU A 129 -17.40 -5.34 0.47
C LEU A 129 -18.85 -5.70 0.85
N CYS A 130 -19.11 -6.96 1.19
CA CYS A 130 -20.42 -7.39 1.67
C CYS A 130 -20.78 -6.75 3.02
N LEU A 131 -19.83 -6.68 3.95
CA LEU A 131 -20.01 -6.03 5.24
C LEU A 131 -20.31 -4.54 5.08
N MET A 132 -19.49 -3.81 4.30
CA MET A 132 -19.68 -2.38 4.04
C MET A 132 -21.02 -2.07 3.39
N ARG A 133 -21.48 -2.96 2.49
CA ARG A 133 -22.81 -2.83 1.92
C ARG A 133 -23.91 -3.09 2.95
N TYR A 134 -23.76 -4.10 3.80
CA TYR A 134 -24.75 -4.41 4.86
C TYR A 134 -24.89 -3.23 5.83
N GLU A 135 -23.78 -2.60 6.22
CA GLU A 135 -23.75 -1.40 7.06
C GLU A 135 -24.23 -0.11 6.35
N GLY A 136 -24.58 -0.20 5.06
CA GLY A 136 -25.01 0.98 4.28
C GLY A 136 -23.90 1.98 3.95
N MET A 137 -22.64 1.59 4.16
CA MET A 137 -21.45 2.44 3.94
C MET A 137 -20.94 2.38 2.50
N LEU A 138 -21.42 1.44 1.69
CA LEU A 138 -21.00 1.26 0.30
C LEU A 138 -22.21 1.20 -0.63
N SER A 139 -22.22 2.06 -1.63
CA SER A 139 -23.17 2.02 -2.74
C SER A 139 -22.54 1.46 -4.01
N PRO A 140 -23.29 0.79 -4.89
CA PRO A 140 -22.79 0.29 -6.17
C PRO A 140 -22.67 1.40 -7.23
N ASN A 141 -22.50 2.65 -6.80
CA ASN A 141 -22.35 3.82 -7.66
C ASN A 141 -20.88 4.08 -7.92
N LEU A 142 -20.44 3.80 -9.13
CA LEU A 142 -19.07 4.01 -9.53
C LEU A 142 -18.87 5.47 -9.97
N TYR A 143 -18.13 6.23 -9.17
CA TYR A 143 -17.76 7.60 -9.51
C TYR A 143 -16.69 7.63 -10.61
N ILE A 144 -16.91 8.47 -11.63
CA ILE A 144 -15.99 8.67 -12.75
C ILE A 144 -15.26 10.01 -12.57
N PRO A 145 -13.95 9.99 -12.24
CA PRO A 145 -13.12 11.20 -12.18
C PRO A 145 -13.17 12.00 -13.48
N PHE A 146 -12.92 13.29 -13.46
CA PHE A 146 -13.01 14.28 -14.52
C PHE A 146 -14.44 14.58 -15.02
N TRP A 147 -15.31 13.59 -15.16
CA TRP A 147 -16.67 13.81 -15.65
C TRP A 147 -17.67 14.15 -14.53
N ASN A 148 -17.24 14.05 -13.28
CA ASN A 148 -18.06 14.30 -12.08
C ASN A 148 -19.44 13.63 -12.18
N THR A 149 -19.46 12.38 -12.60
CA THR A 149 -20.67 11.57 -12.80
C THR A 149 -20.54 10.22 -12.14
N HIS A 150 -21.68 9.53 -12.00
CA HIS A 150 -21.74 8.18 -11.43
C HIS A 150 -22.37 7.21 -12.41
N ILE A 151 -21.83 5.99 -12.47
CA ILE A 151 -22.44 4.85 -13.15
C ILE A 151 -23.01 3.92 -12.08
N VAL A 152 -24.31 3.68 -12.11
CA VAL A 152 -24.97 2.73 -11.23
C VAL A 152 -24.78 1.32 -11.81
N LEU A 153 -24.09 0.46 -11.07
CA LEU A 153 -23.84 -0.92 -11.48
C LEU A 153 -24.75 -1.89 -10.72
N PRO A 154 -25.19 -3.01 -11.34
CA PRO A 154 -25.75 -4.12 -10.58
C PRO A 154 -24.76 -4.58 -9.50
N TRP A 155 -25.28 -4.92 -8.30
CA TRP A 155 -24.42 -5.25 -7.16
C TRP A 155 -23.36 -6.32 -7.46
N ILE A 156 -23.72 -7.39 -8.15
CA ILE A 156 -22.80 -8.49 -8.46
C ILE A 156 -21.66 -7.99 -9.36
N VAL A 157 -21.95 -7.13 -10.33
CA VAL A 157 -20.97 -6.53 -11.24
C VAL A 157 -20.02 -5.60 -10.45
N TYR A 158 -20.61 -4.76 -9.59
CA TYR A 158 -19.81 -3.88 -8.71
C TYR A 158 -18.92 -4.69 -7.76
N LEU A 159 -19.46 -5.75 -7.15
CA LEU A 159 -18.70 -6.62 -6.24
C LEU A 159 -17.51 -7.26 -6.95
N ALA A 160 -17.71 -7.80 -8.15
CA ALA A 160 -16.61 -8.40 -8.95
C ALA A 160 -15.55 -7.35 -9.32
N PHE A 161 -15.99 -6.17 -9.79
CA PHE A 161 -15.11 -5.05 -10.09
C PHE A 161 -14.34 -4.58 -8.86
N ALA A 162 -15.02 -4.34 -7.74
CA ALA A 162 -14.42 -3.85 -6.52
C ALA A 162 -13.42 -4.86 -5.91
N ALA A 163 -13.77 -6.15 -5.92
CA ALA A 163 -12.86 -7.21 -5.49
C ALA A 163 -11.61 -7.28 -6.37
N PHE A 164 -11.76 -7.14 -7.70
CA PHE A 164 -10.64 -7.05 -8.64
C PHE A 164 -9.74 -5.85 -8.33
N VAL A 165 -10.32 -4.66 -8.12
CA VAL A 165 -9.55 -3.44 -7.78
C VAL A 165 -8.79 -3.61 -6.46
N ILE A 166 -9.44 -4.16 -5.43
CA ILE A 166 -8.80 -4.37 -4.12
C ILE A 166 -7.64 -5.36 -4.25
N VAL A 167 -7.88 -6.56 -4.77
CA VAL A 167 -6.84 -7.59 -4.89
C VAL A 167 -5.73 -7.14 -5.84
N GLY A 168 -6.10 -6.48 -6.94
CA GLY A 168 -5.15 -5.88 -7.88
C GLY A 168 -4.24 -4.85 -7.21
N THR A 169 -4.82 -3.93 -6.45
CA THR A 169 -4.06 -2.89 -5.72
C THR A 169 -3.13 -3.51 -4.67
N VAL A 170 -3.62 -4.49 -3.90
CA VAL A 170 -2.83 -5.19 -2.88
C VAL A 170 -1.59 -5.84 -3.49
N ASN A 171 -1.76 -6.56 -4.59
CA ASN A 171 -0.64 -7.22 -5.28
C ASN A 171 0.26 -6.21 -6.01
N ALA A 172 -0.29 -5.14 -6.57
CA ALA A 172 0.48 -4.10 -7.25
C ALA A 172 1.42 -3.35 -6.30
N VAL A 173 0.96 -3.03 -5.09
CA VAL A 173 1.81 -2.44 -4.04
C VAL A 173 2.87 -3.43 -3.57
N ASN A 174 2.54 -4.72 -3.45
CA ASN A 174 3.50 -5.76 -3.10
C ASN A 174 4.60 -5.93 -4.19
N ILE A 175 4.24 -5.90 -5.47
CA ILE A 175 5.21 -5.92 -6.60
C ILE A 175 6.11 -4.68 -6.56
N THR A 176 5.59 -3.53 -6.15
CA THR A 176 6.36 -2.28 -6.04
C THR A 176 7.40 -2.31 -4.92
N ASP A 177 7.30 -3.22 -3.95
CA ASP A 177 8.25 -3.35 -2.83
C ASP A 177 9.53 -4.14 -3.22
N GLY A 178 10.12 -3.80 -4.37
CA GLY A 178 11.30 -4.48 -4.91
C GLY A 178 12.63 -3.78 -4.64
N LEU A 179 12.62 -2.50 -4.23
CA LEU A 179 13.82 -1.71 -3.93
C LEU A 179 13.71 -1.03 -2.57
N ASP A 180 14.88 -0.72 -1.96
CA ASP A 180 14.97 -0.05 -0.66
C ASP A 180 14.21 1.28 -0.67
N GLY A 181 13.15 1.35 0.14
CA GLY A 181 12.31 2.54 0.29
C GLY A 181 11.36 2.84 -0.86
N LEU A 182 11.30 2.04 -1.94
CA LEU A 182 10.49 2.35 -3.11
C LEU A 182 8.99 2.38 -2.78
N SER A 183 8.44 1.28 -2.25
CA SER A 183 7.02 1.17 -1.93
C SER A 183 6.58 2.25 -0.94
N SER A 184 7.37 2.49 0.12
CA SER A 184 7.08 3.55 1.10
C SER A 184 7.10 4.94 0.48
N SER A 185 8.13 5.27 -0.32
CA SER A 185 8.28 6.59 -0.93
C SER A 185 7.20 6.90 -1.96
N VAL A 186 6.76 5.90 -2.73
CA VAL A 186 5.64 6.02 -3.67
C VAL A 186 4.30 6.14 -2.95
N THR A 187 4.13 5.50 -1.79
CA THR A 187 2.87 5.51 -1.03
C THR A 187 2.69 6.80 -0.21
N VAL A 188 3.78 7.48 0.19
CA VAL A 188 3.67 8.78 0.91
C VAL A 188 2.84 9.82 0.13
N PRO A 189 3.11 10.10 -1.17
CA PRO A 189 2.25 11.00 -1.95
C PRO A 189 0.78 10.56 -2.01
N VAL A 190 0.51 9.26 -2.11
CA VAL A 190 -0.86 8.72 -2.11
C VAL A 190 -1.55 8.96 -0.76
N GLY A 191 -0.85 8.74 0.35
CA GLY A 191 -1.35 9.06 1.69
C GLY A 191 -1.62 10.56 1.87
N LEU A 192 -0.73 11.42 1.36
CA LEU A 192 -0.92 12.86 1.35
C LEU A 192 -2.11 13.29 0.49
N PHE A 193 -2.32 12.68 -0.68
CA PHE A 193 -3.50 12.92 -1.50
C PHE A 193 -4.78 12.68 -0.69
N PHE A 194 -4.93 11.53 -0.04
CA PHE A 194 -6.10 11.23 0.78
C PHE A 194 -6.23 12.16 2.00
N LEU A 195 -5.12 12.55 2.61
CA LEU A 195 -5.12 13.53 3.70
C LEU A 195 -5.63 14.89 3.23
N VAL A 196 -5.19 15.36 2.06
CA VAL A 196 -5.67 16.62 1.45
C VAL A 196 -7.17 16.53 1.17
N MET A 197 -7.68 15.40 0.66
CA MET A 197 -9.12 15.20 0.45
C MET A 197 -9.90 15.35 1.76
N ALA A 198 -9.41 14.78 2.86
CA ALA A 198 -10.06 14.92 4.16
C ALA A 198 -10.07 16.36 4.70
N VAL A 199 -9.08 17.15 4.33
CA VAL A 199 -9.02 18.58 4.71
C VAL A 199 -10.04 19.42 3.94
N ILE A 200 -10.18 19.13 2.65
CA ILE A 200 -11.02 19.92 1.74
C ILE A 200 -12.50 19.53 1.86
N TRP A 201 -12.79 18.24 2.05
CA TRP A 201 -14.15 17.72 2.05
C TRP A 201 -14.67 17.52 3.47
N PRO A 202 -15.73 18.25 3.89
CA PRO A 202 -16.36 18.05 5.19
C PRO A 202 -16.92 16.63 5.34
N GLY A 203 -16.82 16.07 6.55
CA GLY A 203 -17.33 14.73 6.86
C GLY A 203 -16.30 13.60 6.70
N PHE A 204 -15.10 13.89 6.17
CA PHE A 204 -14.04 12.90 5.98
C PHE A 204 -12.88 13.02 7.00
N GLU A 205 -13.08 13.75 8.11
CA GLU A 205 -12.03 14.04 9.11
C GLU A 205 -11.43 12.79 9.73
N GLN A 206 -12.23 11.69 9.82
CA GLN A 206 -11.73 10.42 10.34
C GLN A 206 -10.75 9.73 9.38
N LEU A 207 -11.00 9.85 8.08
CA LEU A 207 -10.08 9.37 7.06
C LEU A 207 -8.82 10.23 7.04
N GLY A 208 -8.92 11.52 7.39
CA GLY A 208 -7.77 12.41 7.58
C GLY A 208 -6.87 11.98 8.72
N LEU A 209 -7.45 11.57 9.86
CA LEU A 209 -6.70 10.99 10.98
C LEU A 209 -5.90 9.76 10.52
N PHE A 210 -6.56 8.84 9.81
CA PHE A 210 -5.92 7.63 9.32
C PHE A 210 -4.86 7.93 8.25
N SER A 211 -5.14 8.81 7.28
CA SER A 211 -4.19 9.18 6.22
C SER A 211 -2.97 9.90 6.79
N GLY A 212 -3.16 10.76 7.79
CA GLY A 212 -2.05 11.39 8.51
C GLY A 212 -1.18 10.38 9.25
N ALA A 213 -1.79 9.41 9.94
CA ALA A 213 -1.07 8.33 10.59
C ALA A 213 -0.31 7.46 9.56
N LEU A 214 -0.90 7.17 8.40
CA LEU A 214 -0.22 6.46 7.31
C LEU A 214 1.04 7.21 6.86
N VAL A 215 0.92 8.50 6.54
CA VAL A 215 2.06 9.32 6.12
C VAL A 215 3.16 9.33 7.19
N GLY A 216 2.78 9.58 8.45
CA GLY A 216 3.73 9.58 9.57
C GLY A 216 4.42 8.23 9.76
N GLY A 217 3.65 7.14 9.68
CA GLY A 217 4.16 5.78 9.79
C GLY A 217 5.17 5.43 8.69
N LEU A 218 4.87 5.77 7.44
CA LEU A 218 5.79 5.53 6.32
C LEU A 218 7.06 6.38 6.41
N LEU A 219 6.95 7.65 6.79
CA LEU A 219 8.12 8.51 7.01
C LEU A 219 8.99 7.96 8.17
N GLY A 220 8.38 7.48 9.26
CA GLY A 220 9.09 6.84 10.35
C GLY A 220 9.76 5.53 9.95
N PHE A 221 9.13 4.73 9.10
CA PHE A 221 9.70 3.51 8.54
C PHE A 221 10.84 3.78 7.58
N LEU A 222 10.76 4.82 6.75
CA LEU A 222 11.82 5.23 5.82
C LEU A 222 13.13 5.58 6.53
N LEU A 223 13.15 5.93 7.82
CA LEU A 223 14.39 6.10 8.58
C LEU A 223 15.26 4.83 8.59
N TYR A 224 14.65 3.68 8.38
CA TYR A 224 15.31 2.37 8.42
C TYR A 224 15.31 1.65 7.07
N ASN A 225 14.32 1.97 6.21
CA ASN A 225 14.11 1.25 4.94
C ASN A 225 14.71 1.99 3.73
N HIS A 226 15.13 3.28 3.84
CA HIS A 226 15.83 3.96 2.74
C HIS A 226 17.18 3.28 2.45
N TYR A 227 17.65 3.45 1.20
CA TYR A 227 18.90 2.85 0.76
C TYR A 227 20.14 3.39 1.52
N PRO A 228 21.04 2.55 2.06
CA PRO A 228 20.92 1.08 2.16
C PRO A 228 19.97 0.67 3.32
N ALA A 229 19.02 -0.20 3.05
CA ALA A 229 18.00 -0.59 4.01
C ALA A 229 18.54 -1.41 5.17
N LYS A 230 18.09 -1.09 6.38
CA LYS A 230 18.36 -1.84 7.63
C LYS A 230 17.31 -2.90 7.90
N VAL A 231 16.16 -2.80 7.23
CA VAL A 231 15.03 -3.71 7.35
C VAL A 231 14.16 -3.61 6.10
N PHE A 232 13.64 -4.74 5.62
CA PHE A 232 12.66 -4.79 4.55
C PHE A 232 11.24 -4.82 5.12
N MET A 233 10.31 -4.26 4.35
CA MET A 233 8.90 -4.20 4.71
C MET A 233 8.30 -5.60 4.85
N GLY A 234 8.64 -6.49 3.92
CA GLY A 234 8.07 -7.82 3.79
C GLY A 234 6.65 -7.82 3.25
N ASP A 235 6.12 -9.00 3.00
CA ASP A 235 4.73 -9.16 2.58
C ASP A 235 3.76 -8.68 3.67
N THR A 236 4.15 -8.76 4.93
CA THR A 236 3.44 -8.17 6.08
C THR A 236 3.11 -6.71 5.86
N GLY A 237 4.11 -5.92 5.46
CA GLY A 237 3.94 -4.48 5.28
C GLY A 237 3.32 -4.13 3.94
N SER A 238 3.79 -4.71 2.85
CA SER A 238 3.36 -4.35 1.50
C SER A 238 1.90 -4.73 1.21
N LEU A 239 1.41 -5.88 1.71
CA LEU A 239 -0.01 -6.23 1.59
C LEU A 239 -0.88 -5.33 2.48
N PHE A 240 -0.43 -4.99 3.70
CA PHE A 240 -1.11 -4.00 4.52
C PHE A 240 -1.23 -2.65 3.80
N LEU A 241 -0.15 -2.15 3.19
CA LEU A 241 -0.17 -0.89 2.42
C LEU A 241 -1.12 -0.95 1.24
N GLY A 242 -1.10 -2.04 0.48
CA GLY A 242 -2.02 -2.24 -0.63
C GLY A 242 -3.47 -2.24 -0.16
N GLY A 243 -3.77 -2.95 0.94
CA GLY A 243 -5.07 -2.92 1.60
C GLY A 243 -5.45 -1.52 2.08
N THR A 244 -4.51 -0.76 2.64
CA THR A 244 -4.71 0.63 3.06
C THR A 244 -5.09 1.54 1.91
N VAL A 245 -4.33 1.50 0.81
CA VAL A 245 -4.57 2.33 -0.39
C VAL A 245 -5.93 2.01 -1.01
N ALA A 246 -6.27 0.71 -1.12
CA ALA A 246 -7.59 0.28 -1.60
C ALA A 246 -8.70 0.74 -0.64
N ALA A 247 -8.56 0.49 0.67
CA ALA A 247 -9.56 0.88 1.66
C ALA A 247 -9.86 2.38 1.65
N LEU A 248 -8.84 3.23 1.56
CA LEU A 248 -9.03 4.68 1.45
C LEU A 248 -9.81 5.05 0.18
N ALA A 249 -9.46 4.50 -0.98
CA ALA A 249 -10.16 4.80 -2.22
C ALA A 249 -11.64 4.42 -2.17
N PHE A 250 -11.98 3.27 -1.55
CA PHE A 250 -13.36 2.86 -1.34
C PHE A 250 -14.08 3.65 -0.24
N ALA A 251 -13.37 4.02 0.83
CA ALA A 251 -13.94 4.84 1.91
C ALA A 251 -14.28 6.28 1.46
N TYR A 252 -13.55 6.80 0.47
CA TYR A 252 -13.91 8.04 -0.23
C TYR A 252 -14.88 7.82 -1.41
N ASP A 253 -15.35 6.58 -1.62
CA ASP A 253 -16.25 6.19 -2.71
C ASP A 253 -15.74 6.62 -4.10
N MET A 254 -14.43 6.49 -4.33
CA MET A 254 -13.79 6.87 -5.61
C MET A 254 -12.70 5.86 -6.04
N PRO A 255 -13.02 4.57 -6.18
CA PRO A 255 -11.99 3.55 -6.48
C PRO A 255 -11.23 3.79 -7.79
N LEU A 256 -11.85 4.45 -8.78
CA LEU A 256 -11.19 4.76 -10.05
C LEU A 256 -10.09 5.82 -9.93
N VAL A 257 -10.02 6.57 -8.82
CA VAL A 257 -8.93 7.52 -8.59
C VAL A 257 -7.57 6.82 -8.51
N LEU A 258 -7.56 5.53 -8.17
CA LEU A 258 -6.34 4.72 -8.10
C LEU A 258 -5.66 4.57 -9.46
N ILE A 259 -6.38 4.74 -10.58
CA ILE A 259 -5.76 4.76 -11.92
C ILE A 259 -4.75 5.91 -12.04
N LEU A 260 -5.00 7.00 -11.34
CA LEU A 260 -4.16 8.19 -11.34
C LEU A 260 -3.20 8.20 -10.15
N ALA A 261 -3.74 8.16 -8.92
CA ALA A 261 -2.94 8.20 -7.70
C ALA A 261 -2.04 6.96 -7.55
N GLY A 262 -2.47 5.80 -8.04
CA GLY A 262 -1.74 4.53 -8.02
C GLY A 262 -0.98 4.22 -9.32
N ILE A 263 -0.72 5.20 -10.17
CA ILE A 263 -0.14 4.99 -11.51
C ILE A 263 1.16 4.20 -11.49
N VAL A 264 2.02 4.41 -10.48
CA VAL A 264 3.27 3.69 -10.34
C VAL A 264 3.01 2.20 -10.09
N TYR A 265 2.11 1.85 -9.16
CA TYR A 265 1.75 0.46 -8.88
C TYR A 265 1.20 -0.25 -10.13
N ILE A 266 0.36 0.48 -10.90
CA ILE A 266 -0.21 -0.04 -12.15
C ILE A 266 0.89 -0.29 -13.17
N CYS A 267 1.81 0.65 -13.38
CA CYS A 267 2.90 0.50 -14.34
C CYS A 267 3.83 -0.66 -13.97
N GLU A 268 4.16 -0.82 -12.67
CA GLU A 268 4.94 -1.95 -12.18
C GLU A 268 4.26 -3.28 -12.52
N THR A 269 3.00 -3.43 -12.16
CA THR A 269 2.24 -4.66 -12.39
C THR A 269 2.00 -4.94 -13.89
N LEU A 270 1.65 -3.90 -14.67
CA LEU A 270 1.46 -4.04 -16.09
C LEU A 270 2.75 -4.46 -16.80
N SER A 271 3.89 -3.97 -16.36
CA SER A 271 5.18 -4.39 -16.94
C SER A 271 5.45 -5.89 -16.77
N ASP A 272 5.07 -6.47 -15.63
CA ASP A 272 5.16 -7.90 -15.39
C ASP A 272 4.18 -8.67 -16.30
N ILE A 273 2.93 -8.25 -16.36
CA ILE A 273 1.90 -8.90 -17.18
C ILE A 273 2.30 -8.89 -18.66
N ILE A 274 2.75 -7.73 -19.15
CA ILE A 274 3.19 -7.56 -20.53
C ILE A 274 4.44 -8.41 -20.81
N GLN A 275 5.42 -8.37 -19.92
CA GLN A 275 6.66 -9.16 -20.06
C GLN A 275 6.37 -10.66 -20.12
N VAL A 276 5.60 -11.18 -19.16
CA VAL A 276 5.28 -12.60 -19.09
C VAL A 276 4.43 -13.03 -20.29
N GLY A 277 3.43 -12.22 -20.69
CA GLY A 277 2.60 -12.49 -21.86
C GLY A 277 3.43 -12.54 -23.16
N TYR A 278 4.25 -11.51 -23.37
CA TYR A 278 5.10 -11.44 -24.58
C TYR A 278 6.16 -12.55 -24.62
N PHE A 279 6.79 -12.85 -23.47
CA PHE A 279 7.78 -13.92 -23.38
C PHE A 279 7.21 -15.29 -23.77
N LYS A 280 5.98 -15.58 -23.27
CA LYS A 280 5.28 -16.83 -23.64
C LYS A 280 4.89 -16.87 -25.11
N LEU A 281 4.34 -15.78 -25.65
CA LEU A 281 3.89 -15.71 -27.06
C LEU A 281 5.04 -15.76 -28.06
N THR A 282 6.22 -15.24 -27.71
CA THR A 282 7.38 -15.13 -28.58
C THR A 282 8.46 -16.19 -28.33
N HIS A 283 8.16 -17.18 -27.46
CA HIS A 283 9.08 -18.24 -27.08
C HIS A 283 10.44 -17.73 -26.58
N GLY A 284 10.42 -16.73 -25.68
CA GLY A 284 11.62 -16.29 -24.95
C GLY A 284 12.11 -14.88 -25.24
N LYS A 285 11.48 -14.11 -26.14
CA LYS A 285 11.84 -12.70 -26.36
C LYS A 285 11.32 -11.83 -25.20
N ARG A 286 12.05 -10.77 -24.90
CA ARG A 286 11.72 -9.81 -23.81
C ARG A 286 11.47 -8.43 -24.38
N ILE A 287 10.46 -7.72 -23.86
CA ILE A 287 10.22 -6.29 -24.11
C ILE A 287 11.10 -5.45 -23.19
N PHE A 288 11.02 -5.72 -21.90
CA PHE A 288 11.86 -5.08 -20.88
C PHE A 288 13.11 -5.92 -20.61
N LYS A 289 14.23 -5.31 -20.28
CA LYS A 289 15.44 -6.03 -19.86
C LYS A 289 15.15 -6.97 -18.68
N MET A 290 14.33 -6.50 -17.74
CA MET A 290 13.77 -7.24 -16.62
C MET A 290 12.42 -6.60 -16.23
N ALA A 291 11.47 -7.34 -15.72
CA ALA A 291 10.26 -6.84 -15.08
C ALA A 291 10.30 -7.22 -13.60
N PRO A 292 9.70 -6.41 -12.71
CA PRO A 292 9.00 -5.13 -12.94
C PRO A 292 9.87 -3.96 -13.43
N LEU A 293 9.24 -2.78 -13.70
CA LEU A 293 9.95 -1.62 -14.30
C LEU A 293 11.14 -1.13 -13.47
N HIS A 294 11.06 -1.16 -12.15
CA HIS A 294 12.18 -0.74 -11.31
C HIS A 294 13.46 -1.54 -11.66
N HIS A 295 13.38 -2.85 -11.86
CA HIS A 295 14.51 -3.66 -12.29
C HIS A 295 14.92 -3.37 -13.74
N HIS A 296 13.97 -3.03 -14.62
CA HIS A 296 14.32 -2.59 -15.97
C HIS A 296 15.26 -1.38 -15.94
N PHE A 297 14.96 -0.37 -15.12
CA PHE A 297 15.78 0.83 -15.03
C PHE A 297 17.14 0.56 -14.36
N GLU A 298 17.20 -0.31 -13.34
CA GLU A 298 18.46 -0.78 -12.79
C GLU A 298 19.34 -1.44 -13.85
N MET A 299 18.75 -2.35 -14.67
CA MET A 299 19.42 -3.00 -15.80
C MET A 299 19.80 -2.03 -16.93
N CYS A 300 19.23 -0.81 -16.93
CA CYS A 300 19.62 0.31 -17.79
C CYS A 300 20.74 1.18 -17.16
N GLY A 301 21.26 0.79 -15.99
CA GLY A 301 22.36 1.48 -15.31
C GLY A 301 21.93 2.61 -14.35
N TRP A 302 20.62 2.69 -13.99
CA TRP A 302 20.18 3.64 -12.99
C TRP A 302 20.53 3.14 -11.59
N LYS A 303 20.98 4.05 -10.73
CA LYS A 303 21.17 3.78 -9.30
C LYS A 303 19.79 3.60 -8.65
N GLU A 304 19.68 2.70 -7.68
CA GLU A 304 18.45 2.44 -6.93
C GLU A 304 17.79 3.72 -6.39
N THR A 305 18.57 4.60 -5.78
CA THR A 305 18.09 5.90 -5.27
C THR A 305 17.51 6.79 -6.37
N LYS A 306 18.03 6.73 -7.61
CA LYS A 306 17.47 7.46 -8.74
C LYS A 306 16.14 6.87 -9.18
N VAL A 307 16.00 5.55 -9.19
CA VAL A 307 14.72 4.88 -9.51
C VAL A 307 13.67 5.29 -8.50
N VAL A 308 13.98 5.21 -7.20
CA VAL A 308 13.06 5.61 -6.11
C VAL A 308 12.65 7.07 -6.26
N ALA A 309 13.59 8.00 -6.49
CA ALA A 309 13.28 9.42 -6.63
C ALA A 309 12.36 9.71 -7.82
N VAL A 310 12.64 9.11 -9.00
CA VAL A 310 11.82 9.30 -10.20
C VAL A 310 10.42 8.71 -10.04
N PHE A 311 10.31 7.51 -9.47
CA PHE A 311 9.01 6.87 -9.25
C PHE A 311 8.17 7.63 -8.23
N THR A 312 8.81 8.16 -7.17
CA THR A 312 8.13 9.06 -6.22
C THR A 312 7.64 10.34 -6.91
N ALA A 313 8.46 10.94 -7.77
CA ALA A 313 8.03 12.12 -8.54
C ALA A 313 6.85 11.80 -9.47
N VAL A 314 6.85 10.65 -10.13
CA VAL A 314 5.70 10.18 -10.95
C VAL A 314 4.47 9.97 -10.07
N SER A 315 4.61 9.41 -8.87
CA SER A 315 3.50 9.27 -7.92
C SER A 315 2.94 10.63 -7.49
N VAL A 316 3.81 11.61 -7.21
CA VAL A 316 3.36 12.99 -6.90
C VAL A 316 2.57 13.58 -8.05
N ILE A 317 3.06 13.48 -9.29
CA ILE A 317 2.36 13.98 -10.49
C ILE A 317 1.01 13.26 -10.64
N GLY A 318 0.97 11.93 -10.48
CA GLY A 318 -0.28 11.15 -10.51
C GLY A 318 -1.28 11.61 -9.45
N CYS A 319 -0.84 11.89 -8.23
CA CYS A 319 -1.68 12.42 -7.15
C CYS A 319 -2.19 13.84 -7.43
N VAL A 320 -1.38 14.71 -8.03
CA VAL A 320 -1.82 16.05 -8.46
C VAL A 320 -2.89 15.95 -9.54
N ILE A 321 -2.70 15.09 -10.54
CA ILE A 321 -3.71 14.85 -11.57
C ILE A 321 -4.98 14.23 -10.97
N ALA A 322 -4.83 13.30 -10.04
CA ALA A 322 -5.94 12.72 -9.29
C ALA A 322 -6.75 13.78 -8.53
N TYR A 323 -6.05 14.71 -7.86
CA TYR A 323 -6.68 15.85 -7.20
C TYR A 323 -7.51 16.69 -8.19
N LEU A 324 -6.92 17.09 -9.31
CA LEU A 324 -7.62 17.86 -10.35
C LEU A 324 -8.82 17.10 -10.94
N ALA A 325 -8.74 15.77 -11.01
CA ALA A 325 -9.80 14.92 -11.53
C ALA A 325 -11.03 14.80 -10.59
N VAL A 326 -10.85 15.06 -9.29
CA VAL A 326 -11.90 14.84 -8.28
C VAL A 326 -12.27 16.11 -7.50
N CYS A 327 -11.52 17.21 -7.64
CA CYS A 327 -11.73 18.43 -6.84
C CYS A 327 -13.14 19.03 -6.99
N GLN A 328 -13.83 18.76 -8.10
CA GLN A 328 -15.18 19.24 -8.36
C GLN A 328 -16.28 18.39 -7.70
N ARG A 329 -15.96 17.17 -7.20
CA ARG A 329 -16.96 16.22 -6.69
C ARG A 329 -17.80 16.79 -5.53
N PHE A 330 -17.16 17.55 -4.65
CA PHE A 330 -17.78 18.16 -3.47
C PHE A 330 -17.61 19.69 -3.45
N SER A 331 -17.49 20.30 -4.64
CA SER A 331 -17.55 21.77 -4.76
C SER A 331 -18.98 22.20 -4.45
N PHE A 332 -19.16 22.91 -3.35
CA PHE A 332 -20.42 23.53 -2.95
C PHE A 332 -20.57 24.89 -3.64
#